data_969e87fab1bc17d26b818aa2f9d1fbdf
#
_entry.id   969e87fab1bc17d26b818aa2f9d1fbdf
#
_cell.length_a   1.000
_cell.length_b   1.000
_cell.length_c   1.000
_cell.angle_alpha   90.00
_cell.angle_beta   90.00
_cell.angle_gamma   90.00
#
_symmetry.space_group_name_H-M   'P 1'
#
loop_
_entity.id
_entity.type
_entity.pdbx_description
1 polymer ?
#
loop_
_entity_poly.entity_id
_entity_poly.type
_entity_poly.pdbx_seq_one_letter_code
_entity_poly.pdbx_strand_id
1 'polypeptide(L)'
;MKENAYEMPWRTNYEAMAAAGWLVGATGAIAAEMLSELPPEPFWWMTGISSGMALYRLPEAYRLYKLQKGLKGKPLAFMELSHLQKVMAKHPDELWLGYGFEWDQRHAQRAYEILKRDKQTLLNQGHGKQMGSTWIHGVEPKEEDVYLPVGHTEGHTLIVGTTGAGKTRCFDAMITQAILRNEAVIIIDPKGDKELKDNAQRACIAAGSPERFVYFHPGFPEHSVRLNPLRNFNRGTEIASRIAALIPSETGADPFKAFGQMALNNIVQGLLLTSQRPDLKTLRRFLEGGPEGLVVKAVTAWGEQVYPNFSVEIKRFTEKANTLAKQAMAMLLFYYERIQPVAANTDLEGLLSMFEHDRTHYSKMVASLMPVLNMLTSSELGPLLSPIANDVDDSRLITDSGRIINNAQVAYIGLDSLTDAMVGSAIGSLLLSDLTAVAGDRYNYGVENRPVNIFIDEAAEVVNDPFIQLLNKGRGDRKSTRLNS
;
A
#
# COMPACT_ATOMS: atom_id res chain seq x y z
N MET A 1 -3.56 41.61 -20.98
CA MET A 1 -3.53 41.25 -22.42
C MET A 1 -4.53 40.14 -22.63
N LYS A 2 -5.50 40.30 -23.54
CA LYS A 2 -6.44 39.20 -23.84
C LYS A 2 -5.64 38.07 -24.49
N GLU A 3 -5.51 36.94 -23.83
CA GLU A 3 -4.97 35.73 -24.44
C GLU A 3 -5.82 35.37 -25.65
N ASN A 4 -5.19 35.31 -26.81
CA ASN A 4 -5.85 34.88 -28.03
C ASN A 4 -6.20 33.39 -27.86
N ALA A 5 -7.46 33.08 -27.69
CA ALA A 5 -8.00 31.74 -27.43
C ALA A 5 -7.64 30.69 -28.54
N TYR A 6 -7.10 31.16 -29.65
CA TYR A 6 -6.78 30.34 -30.83
C TYR A 6 -5.29 30.36 -31.21
N GLU A 7 -4.38 30.62 -30.29
CA GLU A 7 -2.96 30.58 -30.62
C GLU A 7 -2.53 29.15 -30.92
N MET A 8 -2.04 28.95 -32.14
CA MET A 8 -1.61 27.65 -32.66
C MET A 8 -0.12 27.44 -32.39
N PRO A 9 0.28 26.68 -31.36
CA PRO A 9 1.70 26.53 -31.02
C PRO A 9 2.55 25.85 -32.10
N TRP A 10 1.90 25.18 -33.06
CA TRP A 10 2.57 24.50 -34.17
C TRP A 10 2.76 25.39 -35.42
N ARG A 11 2.28 26.63 -35.45
CA ARG A 11 2.51 27.50 -36.56
C ARG A 11 3.94 27.97 -36.65
N THR A 12 4.39 28.33 -37.85
CA THR A 12 5.70 28.95 -38.03
C THR A 12 5.81 30.26 -37.23
N ASN A 13 6.94 30.48 -36.60
CA ASN A 13 7.18 31.70 -35.82
C ASN A 13 7.52 32.89 -36.74
N TYR A 14 6.49 33.42 -37.38
CA TYR A 14 6.63 34.56 -38.28
C TYR A 14 7.07 35.81 -37.54
N GLU A 15 6.75 35.97 -36.28
CA GLU A 15 7.20 37.08 -35.43
C GLU A 15 8.73 37.05 -35.25
N ALA A 16 9.30 35.88 -35.02
CA ALA A 16 10.76 35.73 -34.95
C ALA A 16 11.42 36.01 -36.30
N MET A 17 10.81 35.54 -37.38
CA MET A 17 11.34 35.85 -38.74
C MET A 17 11.25 37.36 -39.06
N ALA A 18 10.15 38.00 -38.69
CA ALA A 18 9.99 39.44 -38.86
C ALA A 18 10.98 40.23 -37.99
N ALA A 19 11.16 39.84 -36.72
CA ALA A 19 12.14 40.44 -35.83
C ALA A 19 13.58 40.31 -36.40
N ALA A 20 13.93 39.13 -36.91
CA ALA A 20 15.22 38.90 -37.57
C ALA A 20 15.39 39.75 -38.83
N GLY A 21 14.34 39.85 -39.67
CA GLY A 21 14.34 40.72 -40.87
C GLY A 21 14.54 42.18 -40.52
N TRP A 22 13.90 42.68 -39.49
CA TRP A 22 14.08 44.07 -39.02
C TRP A 22 15.50 44.27 -38.45
N LEU A 23 16.08 43.30 -37.76
CA LEU A 23 17.49 43.38 -37.30
C LEU A 23 18.46 43.40 -38.46
N VAL A 24 18.21 42.60 -39.49
CA VAL A 24 19.01 42.65 -40.74
C VAL A 24 18.87 44.03 -41.41
N GLY A 25 17.66 44.59 -41.45
CA GLY A 25 17.44 45.96 -41.94
C GLY A 25 18.18 47.02 -41.12
N ALA A 26 18.20 46.91 -39.81
CA ALA A 26 18.93 47.84 -38.92
C ALA A 26 20.47 47.75 -39.16
N THR A 27 21.00 46.51 -39.21
CA THR A 27 22.44 46.29 -39.48
C THR A 27 22.82 46.70 -40.88
N GLY A 28 21.93 46.48 -41.86
CA GLY A 28 22.12 46.92 -43.23
C GLY A 28 22.15 48.45 -43.33
N ALA A 29 21.33 49.18 -42.61
CA ALA A 29 21.32 50.62 -42.53
C ALA A 29 22.64 51.19 -41.95
N ILE A 30 23.15 50.59 -40.88
CA ILE A 30 24.42 50.92 -40.25
C ILE A 30 25.62 50.70 -41.29
N ALA A 31 25.59 49.53 -41.95
CA ALA A 31 26.57 49.17 -42.91
C ALA A 31 26.58 50.16 -44.15
N ALA A 32 25.36 50.52 -44.58
CA ALA A 32 25.21 51.49 -45.68
C ALA A 32 25.68 52.89 -45.31
N GLU A 33 25.47 53.36 -44.08
CA GLU A 33 26.05 54.58 -43.54
C GLU A 33 27.56 54.56 -43.59
N MET A 34 28.20 53.47 -43.19
CA MET A 34 29.65 53.34 -43.17
C MET A 34 30.28 53.27 -44.58
N LEU A 35 29.52 52.85 -45.60
CA LEU A 35 29.97 52.61 -46.93
C LEU A 35 29.61 53.77 -47.96
N SER A 36 28.74 54.72 -47.52
CA SER A 36 28.22 55.78 -48.38
C SER A 36 28.70 57.16 -47.92
N GLU A 37 28.81 58.10 -48.86
CA GLU A 37 29.09 59.52 -48.60
C GLU A 37 27.78 60.31 -48.35
N LEU A 38 26.64 59.65 -48.13
CA LEU A 38 25.33 60.29 -47.92
C LEU A 38 25.21 60.83 -46.50
N PRO A 39 24.37 61.87 -46.26
CA PRO A 39 24.07 62.34 -44.90
C PRO A 39 23.62 61.20 -43.96
N PRO A 40 24.08 61.16 -42.69
CA PRO A 40 23.85 60.06 -41.81
C PRO A 40 22.41 59.97 -41.24
N GLU A 41 21.62 61.08 -41.22
CA GLU A 41 20.29 61.16 -40.59
C GLU A 41 19.28 60.16 -41.12
N PRO A 42 19.16 59.89 -42.44
CA PRO A 42 18.23 58.86 -42.93
C PRO A 42 18.57 57.45 -42.40
N PHE A 43 19.87 57.13 -42.31
CA PHE A 43 20.30 55.81 -41.81
C PHE A 43 19.99 55.63 -40.30
N TRP A 44 20.14 56.70 -39.51
CA TRP A 44 19.76 56.64 -38.08
C TRP A 44 18.30 56.48 -37.95
N TRP A 45 17.43 57.13 -38.71
CA TRP A 45 16.01 56.90 -38.72
C TRP A 45 15.66 55.46 -39.13
N MET A 46 16.27 54.93 -40.17
CA MET A 46 16.09 53.56 -40.63
C MET A 46 16.53 52.58 -39.56
N THR A 47 17.67 52.78 -38.93
CA THR A 47 18.17 51.93 -37.84
C THR A 47 17.24 51.99 -36.62
N GLY A 48 16.79 53.19 -36.23
CA GLY A 48 15.88 53.41 -35.12
C GLY A 48 14.51 52.75 -35.32
N ILE A 49 13.92 52.96 -36.49
CA ILE A 49 12.61 52.34 -36.82
C ILE A 49 12.75 50.82 -36.90
N SER A 50 13.78 50.30 -37.58
CA SER A 50 14.00 48.87 -37.71
C SER A 50 14.26 48.20 -36.36
N SER A 51 15.08 48.81 -35.51
CA SER A 51 15.33 48.34 -34.15
C SER A 51 14.04 48.37 -33.28
N GLY A 52 13.28 49.45 -33.37
CA GLY A 52 11.98 49.56 -32.68
C GLY A 52 10.98 48.50 -33.10
N MET A 53 10.89 48.24 -34.42
CA MET A 53 10.03 47.16 -34.94
C MET A 53 10.51 45.77 -34.57
N ALA A 54 11.80 45.52 -34.52
CA ALA A 54 12.35 44.26 -34.00
C ALA A 54 11.98 44.06 -32.53
N LEU A 55 12.21 45.09 -31.69
CA LEU A 55 11.86 45.04 -30.28
C LEU A 55 10.34 44.83 -30.04
N TYR A 56 9.53 45.45 -30.88
CA TYR A 56 8.06 45.28 -30.81
C TYR A 56 7.62 43.82 -31.08
N ARG A 57 8.30 43.09 -31.95
CA ARG A 57 8.00 41.71 -32.33
C ARG A 57 8.59 40.67 -31.37
N LEU A 58 9.64 40.98 -30.63
CA LEU A 58 10.34 40.04 -29.74
C LEU A 58 9.46 39.38 -28.68
N PRO A 59 8.55 40.08 -27.97
CA PRO A 59 7.72 39.45 -26.93
C PRO A 59 6.84 38.32 -27.48
N GLU A 60 6.18 38.56 -28.63
CA GLU A 60 5.34 37.56 -29.27
C GLU A 60 6.17 36.40 -29.86
N ALA A 61 7.31 36.68 -30.45
CA ALA A 61 8.27 35.70 -30.94
C ALA A 61 8.73 34.76 -29.80
N TYR A 62 9.08 35.34 -28.66
CA TYR A 62 9.54 34.61 -27.49
C TYR A 62 8.42 33.76 -26.89
N ARG A 63 7.19 34.29 -26.82
CA ARG A 63 6.03 33.58 -26.35
C ARG A 63 5.76 32.32 -27.17
N LEU A 64 5.74 32.46 -28.51
CA LEU A 64 5.52 31.31 -29.40
C LEU A 64 6.67 30.28 -29.32
N TYR A 65 7.90 30.76 -29.24
CA TYR A 65 9.07 29.91 -29.03
C TYR A 65 8.95 29.08 -27.75
N LYS A 66 8.51 29.71 -26.65
CA LYS A 66 8.30 29.04 -25.37
C LYS A 66 7.20 27.96 -25.47
N LEU A 67 6.10 28.25 -26.16
CA LEU A 67 5.03 27.27 -26.42
C LEU A 67 5.57 26.08 -27.26
N GLN A 68 6.26 26.32 -28.33
CA GLN A 68 6.85 25.28 -29.18
C GLN A 68 7.86 24.41 -28.42
N LYS A 69 8.69 25.05 -27.60
CA LYS A 69 9.62 24.33 -26.72
C LYS A 69 8.89 23.46 -25.71
N GLY A 70 7.79 23.94 -25.17
CA GLY A 70 6.94 23.16 -24.24
C GLY A 70 6.38 21.87 -24.86
N LEU A 71 6.00 21.91 -26.15
CA LEU A 71 5.52 20.72 -26.88
C LEU A 71 6.59 19.63 -27.03
N LYS A 72 7.86 19.95 -26.91
CA LYS A 72 8.95 18.96 -26.86
C LYS A 72 9.03 18.20 -25.55
N GLY A 73 8.17 18.54 -24.59
CA GLY A 73 8.11 17.94 -23.25
C GLY A 73 9.06 18.63 -22.27
N LYS A 74 8.82 18.35 -20.99
CA LYS A 74 9.69 18.80 -19.90
C LYS A 74 10.39 17.59 -19.27
N PRO A 75 11.64 17.73 -18.79
CA PRO A 75 12.27 16.68 -18.01
C PRO A 75 11.47 16.47 -16.70
N LEU A 76 11.63 15.29 -16.10
CA LEU A 76 11.10 15.02 -14.77
C LEU A 76 11.62 16.06 -13.79
N ALA A 77 10.70 16.68 -13.04
CA ALA A 77 11.05 17.56 -11.94
C ALA A 77 11.30 16.72 -10.70
N PHE A 78 12.47 16.88 -10.08
CA PHE A 78 12.76 16.29 -8.78
C PHE A 78 12.59 17.37 -7.71
N MET A 79 11.81 17.07 -6.68
CA MET A 79 11.66 17.97 -5.54
C MET A 79 12.59 17.52 -4.42
N GLU A 80 13.42 18.44 -3.93
CA GLU A 80 14.22 18.18 -2.75
C GLU A 80 13.34 18.12 -1.50
N LEU A 81 13.65 17.19 -0.60
CA LEU A 81 12.89 16.96 0.63
C LEU A 81 12.78 18.22 1.49
N SER A 82 13.84 19.01 1.58
CA SER A 82 13.86 20.31 2.28
C SER A 82 12.89 21.33 1.68
N HIS A 83 12.71 21.30 0.35
CA HIS A 83 11.75 22.15 -0.33
C HIS A 83 10.31 21.68 -0.08
N LEU A 84 10.08 20.37 -0.17
CA LEU A 84 8.77 19.76 0.14
C LEU A 84 8.31 20.10 1.57
N GLN A 85 9.20 20.03 2.55
CA GLN A 85 8.89 20.44 3.93
C GLN A 85 8.43 21.89 4.02
N LYS A 86 9.06 22.80 3.27
CA LYS A 86 8.66 24.22 3.22
C LYS A 86 7.29 24.42 2.55
N VAL A 87 7.00 23.65 1.51
CA VAL A 87 5.70 23.65 0.82
C VAL A 87 4.62 23.17 1.79
N MET A 88 4.84 22.04 2.46
CA MET A 88 3.91 21.48 3.44
C MET A 88 3.67 22.41 4.63
N ALA A 89 4.68 23.13 5.09
CA ALA A 89 4.52 24.11 6.18
C ALA A 89 3.61 25.29 5.78
N LYS A 90 3.54 25.64 4.50
CA LYS A 90 2.63 26.66 3.97
C LYS A 90 1.21 26.15 3.71
N HIS A 91 1.09 24.84 3.42
CA HIS A 91 -0.14 24.16 3.05
C HIS A 91 -0.36 22.93 3.95
N PRO A 92 -0.60 23.09 5.27
CA PRO A 92 -0.62 21.97 6.22
C PRO A 92 -1.77 20.98 5.98
N ASP A 93 -2.91 21.47 5.45
CA ASP A 93 -4.11 20.67 5.20
C ASP A 93 -4.23 20.20 3.76
N GLU A 94 -3.16 20.35 2.97
CA GLU A 94 -3.14 20.01 1.57
C GLU A 94 -2.00 19.04 1.24
N LEU A 95 -2.26 18.17 0.28
CA LEU A 95 -1.30 17.24 -0.30
C LEU A 95 -0.79 17.85 -1.61
N TRP A 96 0.49 18.08 -1.74
CA TRP A 96 1.09 18.49 -3.01
C TRP A 96 1.16 17.31 -3.97
N LEU A 97 0.58 17.45 -5.17
CA LEU A 97 0.55 16.40 -6.19
C LEU A 97 1.60 16.57 -7.28
N GLY A 98 2.11 17.78 -7.46
CA GLY A 98 3.07 18.10 -8.52
C GLY A 98 2.76 19.44 -9.18
N TYR A 99 3.37 19.64 -10.36
CA TYR A 99 3.07 20.77 -11.23
C TYR A 99 2.03 20.36 -12.26
N GLY A 100 1.05 21.23 -12.49
CA GLY A 100 -0.02 20.96 -13.44
C GLY A 100 -0.83 22.20 -13.78
N PHE A 101 -1.94 22.00 -14.44
CA PHE A 101 -2.86 23.05 -14.81
C PHE A 101 -4.30 22.52 -14.85
N GLU A 102 -5.26 23.41 -14.71
CA GLU A 102 -6.66 23.08 -14.88
C GLU A 102 -6.98 22.80 -16.36
N TRP A 103 -7.51 21.61 -16.62
CA TRP A 103 -7.84 21.19 -17.98
C TRP A 103 -9.20 21.73 -18.39
N ASP A 104 -9.22 22.56 -19.43
CA ASP A 104 -10.45 23.13 -20.01
C ASP A 104 -10.63 22.75 -21.50
N GLN A 105 -11.69 23.26 -22.10
CA GLN A 105 -12.01 23.01 -23.50
C GLN A 105 -10.89 23.49 -24.48
N ARG A 106 -10.16 24.53 -24.13
CA ARG A 106 -9.05 25.04 -24.94
C ARG A 106 -7.92 24.03 -25.01
N HIS A 107 -7.60 23.41 -23.87
CA HIS A 107 -6.57 22.38 -23.78
C HIS A 107 -6.99 21.13 -24.56
N ALA A 108 -8.27 20.71 -24.44
CA ALA A 108 -8.81 19.59 -25.21
C ALA A 108 -8.72 19.85 -26.71
N GLN A 109 -9.07 21.05 -27.19
CA GLN A 109 -8.97 21.41 -28.59
C GLN A 109 -7.52 21.44 -29.07
N ARG A 110 -6.61 22.06 -28.32
CA ARG A 110 -5.17 22.07 -28.62
C ARG A 110 -4.61 20.65 -28.72
N ALA A 111 -4.91 19.80 -27.74
CA ALA A 111 -4.46 18.41 -27.75
C ALA A 111 -5.00 17.64 -28.99
N TYR A 112 -6.29 17.79 -29.29
CA TYR A 112 -6.89 17.17 -30.47
C TYR A 112 -6.26 17.60 -31.78
N GLU A 113 -5.97 18.88 -31.95
CA GLU A 113 -5.33 19.39 -33.15
C GLU A 113 -3.87 18.96 -33.27
N ILE A 114 -3.12 18.91 -32.14
CA ILE A 114 -1.75 18.37 -32.12
C ILE A 114 -1.74 16.91 -32.55
N LEU A 115 -2.69 16.10 -32.05
CA LEU A 115 -2.79 14.68 -32.35
C LEU A 115 -3.14 14.38 -33.82
N LYS A 116 -3.81 15.32 -34.51
CA LYS A 116 -4.12 15.22 -35.95
C LYS A 116 -2.95 15.52 -36.88
N ARG A 117 -1.89 16.15 -36.36
CA ARG A 117 -0.74 16.59 -37.15
C ARG A 117 0.39 15.56 -37.13
N ASP A 118 1.38 15.77 -37.97
CA ASP A 118 2.59 14.95 -37.96
C ASP A 118 3.32 15.08 -36.62
N LYS A 119 3.24 14.01 -35.83
CA LYS A 119 3.82 13.92 -34.49
C LYS A 119 5.35 13.95 -34.53
N GLN A 120 5.96 13.56 -35.64
CA GLN A 120 7.42 13.43 -35.74
C GLN A 120 8.14 14.80 -35.71
N THR A 121 7.51 15.82 -36.28
CA THR A 121 8.07 17.14 -36.34
C THR A 121 7.78 18.04 -35.15
N LEU A 122 6.62 17.83 -34.50
CA LEU A 122 6.13 18.70 -33.44
C LEU A 122 6.46 18.19 -32.02
N LEU A 123 6.40 16.87 -31.83
CA LEU A 123 6.54 16.26 -30.53
C LEU A 123 7.90 15.61 -30.40
N ASN A 124 8.53 15.75 -29.24
CA ASN A 124 9.70 14.96 -28.94
C ASN A 124 9.28 13.50 -28.82
N GLN A 125 9.62 12.71 -29.82
CA GLN A 125 9.56 11.26 -29.72
C GLN A 125 10.73 10.85 -28.84
N GLY A 126 10.47 10.69 -27.55
CA GLY A 126 11.49 10.31 -26.58
C GLY A 126 12.31 9.13 -27.09
N HIS A 127 13.55 9.39 -27.47
CA HIS A 127 14.50 8.35 -27.76
C HIS A 127 14.90 7.70 -26.43
N GLY A 128 14.44 6.50 -26.19
CA GLY A 128 14.83 5.69 -25.05
C GLY A 128 13.71 5.47 -24.00
N LYS A 129 14.11 5.25 -22.78
CA LYS A 129 13.33 4.71 -21.67
C LYS A 129 12.14 5.56 -21.15
N GLN A 130 11.84 6.72 -21.71
CA GLN A 130 10.73 7.56 -21.29
C GLN A 130 9.44 7.08 -21.96
N MET A 131 8.59 6.43 -21.19
CA MET A 131 7.23 6.09 -21.59
C MET A 131 6.29 7.20 -21.16
N GLY A 132 5.33 7.54 -22.02
CA GLY A 132 4.34 8.58 -21.78
C GLY A 132 4.42 9.73 -22.77
N SER A 133 3.45 10.62 -22.68
CA SER A 133 3.26 11.74 -23.61
C SER A 133 3.66 13.07 -22.94
N THR A 134 4.97 13.31 -22.79
CA THR A 134 5.51 14.49 -22.10
C THR A 134 5.09 15.81 -22.72
N TRP A 135 4.67 15.81 -24.02
CA TRP A 135 4.17 16.99 -24.71
C TRP A 135 2.91 17.60 -24.09
N ILE A 136 2.14 16.82 -23.31
CA ILE A 136 0.92 17.31 -22.65
C ILE A 136 1.21 18.47 -21.70
N HIS A 137 2.39 18.49 -21.09
CA HIS A 137 2.88 19.60 -20.29
C HIS A 137 3.15 20.87 -21.09
N GLY A 138 3.22 20.78 -22.42
CA GLY A 138 3.38 21.93 -23.31
C GLY A 138 2.07 22.53 -23.82
N VAL A 139 0.94 21.87 -23.53
CA VAL A 139 -0.39 22.37 -23.91
C VAL A 139 -0.74 23.65 -23.13
N GLU A 140 -0.25 23.77 -21.89
CA GLU A 140 -0.34 24.97 -21.08
C GLU A 140 1.08 25.54 -20.82
N PRO A 141 1.33 26.82 -21.17
CA PRO A 141 2.66 27.43 -21.00
C PRO A 141 3.07 27.64 -19.54
N LYS A 142 2.10 27.75 -18.62
CA LYS A 142 2.34 28.01 -17.21
C LYS A 142 1.65 26.92 -16.38
N GLU A 143 2.47 26.02 -15.84
CA GLU A 143 2.04 25.09 -14.83
C GLU A 143 2.19 25.71 -13.44
N GLU A 144 1.28 25.37 -12.55
CA GLU A 144 1.24 25.79 -11.15
C GLU A 144 1.30 24.59 -10.22
N ASP A 145 1.59 24.81 -8.94
CA ASP A 145 1.52 23.76 -7.95
C ASP A 145 0.08 23.27 -7.80
N VAL A 146 -0.12 21.96 -7.85
CA VAL A 146 -1.43 21.32 -7.70
C VAL A 146 -1.51 20.71 -6.32
N TYR A 147 -2.55 21.12 -5.59
CA TYR A 147 -2.83 20.64 -4.24
C TYR A 147 -4.16 19.90 -4.17
N LEU A 148 -4.20 18.88 -3.31
CA LEU A 148 -5.41 18.16 -2.96
C LEU A 148 -5.65 18.31 -1.46
N PRO A 149 -6.83 18.76 -1.02
CA PRO A 149 -7.15 18.78 0.41
C PRO A 149 -6.97 17.38 1.03
N VAL A 150 -6.24 17.31 2.14
CA VAL A 150 -5.92 16.04 2.81
C VAL A 150 -7.18 15.25 3.16
N GLY A 151 -8.29 15.94 3.52
CA GLY A 151 -9.59 15.32 3.77
C GLY A 151 -10.17 14.56 2.56
N HIS A 152 -9.79 14.89 1.34
CA HIS A 152 -10.25 14.17 0.14
C HIS A 152 -9.62 12.78 0.01
N THR A 153 -8.45 12.55 0.62
CA THR A 153 -7.80 11.22 0.61
C THR A 153 -8.53 10.19 1.47
N GLU A 154 -9.43 10.62 2.36
CA GLU A 154 -10.31 9.73 3.13
C GLU A 154 -11.27 8.91 2.24
N GLY A 155 -11.48 9.34 1.01
CA GLY A 155 -12.32 8.66 0.01
C GLY A 155 -11.60 7.57 -0.79
N HIS A 156 -10.39 7.20 -0.41
CA HIS A 156 -9.46 6.32 -1.15
C HIS A 156 -8.99 6.91 -2.48
N THR A 157 -7.79 6.57 -2.88
CA THR A 157 -7.19 7.04 -4.14
C THR A 157 -6.74 5.85 -4.96
N LEU A 158 -7.21 5.74 -6.19
CA LEU A 158 -6.77 4.75 -7.15
C LEU A 158 -5.88 5.42 -8.20
N ILE A 159 -4.62 4.94 -8.32
CA ILE A 159 -3.66 5.41 -9.30
C ILE A 159 -3.49 4.36 -10.39
N VAL A 160 -3.89 4.69 -11.61
CA VAL A 160 -3.85 3.78 -12.77
C VAL A 160 -2.88 4.31 -13.81
N GLY A 161 -2.10 3.42 -14.39
CA GLY A 161 -1.17 3.76 -15.47
C GLY A 161 -0.39 2.54 -15.96
N THR A 162 0.13 2.63 -17.17
CA THR A 162 1.02 1.61 -17.73
C THR A 162 2.37 1.59 -17.01
N THR A 163 3.16 0.54 -17.22
CA THR A 163 4.53 0.48 -16.70
C THR A 163 5.33 1.68 -17.22
N GLY A 164 6.07 2.34 -16.31
CA GLY A 164 6.86 3.53 -16.63
C GLY A 164 6.07 4.85 -16.72
N ALA A 165 4.75 4.84 -16.48
CA ALA A 165 3.92 6.06 -16.47
C ALA A 165 4.14 6.99 -15.26
N GLY A 166 4.94 6.57 -14.28
CA GLY A 166 5.25 7.36 -13.09
C GLY A 166 4.37 7.08 -11.88
N LYS A 167 3.61 5.97 -11.86
CA LYS A 167 2.78 5.57 -10.70
C LYS A 167 3.57 5.59 -9.39
N THR A 168 4.71 4.90 -9.36
CA THR A 168 5.58 4.79 -8.17
C THR A 168 6.11 6.16 -7.72
N ARG A 169 6.33 7.11 -8.64
CA ARG A 169 6.75 8.48 -8.27
C ARG A 169 5.63 9.27 -7.58
N CYS A 170 4.41 9.12 -8.06
CA CYS A 170 3.23 9.70 -7.39
C CYS A 170 3.05 9.10 -5.99
N PHE A 171 3.16 7.78 -5.88
CA PHE A 171 3.12 7.04 -4.62
C PHE A 171 4.17 7.53 -3.63
N ASP A 172 5.41 7.61 -4.05
CA ASP A 172 6.54 8.06 -3.25
C ASP A 172 6.34 9.48 -2.69
N ALA A 173 5.84 10.40 -3.52
CA ALA A 173 5.51 11.75 -3.08
C ALA A 173 4.39 11.77 -2.01
N MET A 174 3.37 10.94 -2.14
CA MET A 174 2.27 10.85 -1.17
C MET A 174 2.74 10.20 0.13
N ILE A 175 3.50 9.10 0.04
CA ILE A 175 4.10 8.39 1.18
C ILE A 175 4.99 9.33 1.98
N THR A 176 5.89 10.04 1.30
CA THR A 176 6.82 10.98 1.93
C THR A 176 6.08 12.06 2.71
N GLN A 177 5.02 12.63 2.15
CA GLN A 177 4.22 13.65 2.83
C GLN A 177 3.46 13.10 4.04
N ALA A 178 2.92 11.87 3.98
CA ALA A 178 2.28 11.23 5.13
C ALA A 178 3.28 10.97 6.27
N ILE A 179 4.51 10.54 5.94
CA ILE A 179 5.59 10.36 6.90
C ILE A 179 5.97 11.67 7.58
N LEU A 180 6.13 12.75 6.80
CA LEU A 180 6.47 14.09 7.30
C LEU A 180 5.36 14.70 8.16
N ARG A 181 4.09 14.33 7.97
CA ARG A 181 2.97 14.70 8.85
C ARG A 181 2.89 13.87 10.12
N ASN A 182 3.83 12.95 10.35
CA ASN A 182 3.84 12.05 11.50
C ASN A 182 2.61 11.11 11.58
N GLU A 183 2.07 10.75 10.43
CA GLU A 183 0.97 9.79 10.30
C GLU A 183 1.50 8.34 10.31
N ALA A 184 0.66 7.37 10.66
CA ALA A 184 1.00 5.96 10.49
C ALA A 184 0.96 5.61 8.99
N VAL A 185 1.99 4.93 8.50
CA VAL A 185 2.12 4.58 7.09
C VAL A 185 2.41 3.09 6.94
N ILE A 186 1.64 2.41 6.12
CA ILE A 186 1.83 1.00 5.79
C ILE A 186 1.95 0.88 4.28
N ILE A 187 3.10 0.40 3.83
CA ILE A 187 3.41 0.20 2.41
C ILE A 187 3.43 -1.30 2.16
N ILE A 188 2.55 -1.78 1.30
CA ILE A 188 2.50 -3.17 0.85
C ILE A 188 3.00 -3.20 -0.58
N ASP A 189 4.14 -3.85 -0.79
CA ASP A 189 4.83 -3.90 -2.07
C ASP A 189 5.08 -5.35 -2.48
N PRO A 190 4.29 -5.91 -3.40
CA PRO A 190 4.46 -7.27 -3.89
C PRO A 190 5.82 -7.54 -4.53
N LYS A 191 6.41 -6.53 -5.18
CA LYS A 191 7.69 -6.69 -5.91
C LYS A 191 8.92 -6.47 -5.05
N GLY A 192 8.80 -5.71 -3.97
CA GLY A 192 9.94 -5.36 -3.11
C GLY A 192 10.85 -4.30 -3.74
N ASP A 193 10.31 -3.15 -4.18
CA ASP A 193 11.07 -2.06 -4.77
C ASP A 193 12.01 -1.41 -3.75
N LYS A 194 13.32 -1.59 -3.98
CA LYS A 194 14.37 -1.04 -3.12
C LYS A 194 14.33 0.48 -3.05
N GLU A 195 14.02 1.17 -4.16
CA GLU A 195 13.99 2.62 -4.20
C GLU A 195 12.86 3.17 -3.34
N LEU A 196 11.66 2.58 -3.42
CA LEU A 196 10.51 2.96 -2.58
C LEU A 196 10.81 2.75 -1.10
N LYS A 197 11.42 1.61 -0.74
CA LYS A 197 11.88 1.32 0.63
C LYS A 197 12.87 2.38 1.14
N ASP A 198 13.92 2.65 0.36
CA ASP A 198 15.00 3.57 0.74
C ASP A 198 14.48 5.01 0.84
N ASN A 199 13.49 5.41 0.02
CA ASN A 199 12.84 6.71 0.08
C ASN A 199 12.00 6.86 1.36
N ALA A 200 11.20 5.85 1.72
CA ALA A 200 10.43 5.85 2.95
C ALA A 200 11.34 5.95 4.20
N GLN A 201 12.47 5.22 4.22
CA GLN A 201 13.45 5.29 5.29
C GLN A 201 14.09 6.69 5.39
N ARG A 202 14.49 7.28 4.24
CA ARG A 202 15.03 8.65 4.19
C ARG A 202 14.02 9.69 4.66
N ALA A 203 12.74 9.51 4.35
CA ALA A 203 11.68 10.38 4.82
C ALA A 203 11.53 10.33 6.35
N CYS A 204 11.67 9.15 6.98
CA CYS A 204 11.68 9.01 8.45
C CYS A 204 12.87 9.73 9.08
N ILE A 205 14.06 9.62 8.47
CA ILE A 205 15.27 10.34 8.94
C ILE A 205 15.03 11.86 8.86
N ALA A 206 14.49 12.35 7.76
CA ALA A 206 14.20 13.77 7.57
C ALA A 206 13.08 14.30 8.48
N ALA A 207 12.16 13.43 8.89
CA ALA A 207 11.16 13.73 9.92
C ALA A 207 11.73 13.75 11.35
N GLY A 208 13.01 13.42 11.52
CA GLY A 208 13.68 13.37 12.85
C GLY A 208 13.30 12.14 13.69
N SER A 209 12.73 11.10 13.08
CA SER A 209 12.23 9.90 13.77
C SER A 209 12.56 8.62 13.00
N PRO A 210 13.85 8.28 12.81
CA PRO A 210 14.28 7.11 12.04
C PRO A 210 13.80 5.78 12.65
N GLU A 211 13.56 5.74 13.95
CA GLU A 211 13.06 4.58 14.71
C GLU A 211 11.62 4.18 14.34
N ARG A 212 10.89 5.05 13.68
CA ARG A 212 9.55 4.74 13.18
C ARG A 212 9.56 3.79 11.99
N PHE A 213 10.68 3.69 11.27
CA PHE A 213 10.78 2.83 10.10
C PHE A 213 10.92 1.37 10.52
N VAL A 214 10.02 0.52 10.06
CA VAL A 214 10.07 -0.94 10.23
C VAL A 214 10.03 -1.63 8.87
N TYR A 215 10.83 -2.67 8.73
CA TYR A 215 11.02 -3.38 7.48
C TYR A 215 10.69 -4.86 7.62
N PHE A 216 9.88 -5.37 6.71
CA PHE A 216 9.56 -6.78 6.58
C PHE A 216 9.71 -7.23 5.13
N HIS A 217 10.41 -8.34 4.89
CA HIS A 217 10.54 -8.95 3.58
C HIS A 217 10.92 -10.43 3.72
N PRO A 218 10.16 -11.38 3.17
CA PRO A 218 10.42 -12.82 3.30
C PRO A 218 11.81 -13.25 2.80
N GLY A 219 12.27 -12.63 1.72
CA GLY A 219 13.57 -12.91 1.12
C GLY A 219 14.79 -12.35 1.89
N PHE A 220 14.56 -11.51 2.93
CA PHE A 220 15.60 -10.94 3.77
C PHE A 220 15.23 -11.09 5.26
N PRO A 221 15.11 -12.33 5.74
CA PRO A 221 14.61 -12.60 7.09
C PRO A 221 15.46 -11.97 8.19
N GLU A 222 16.78 -11.91 8.02
CA GLU A 222 17.73 -11.36 8.99
C GLU A 222 17.59 -9.85 9.20
N HIS A 223 17.09 -9.12 8.21
CA HIS A 223 16.84 -7.67 8.28
C HIS A 223 15.39 -7.32 8.60
N SER A 224 14.53 -8.33 8.64
CA SER A 224 13.09 -8.16 8.82
C SER A 224 12.68 -8.11 10.28
N VAL A 225 11.67 -7.29 10.59
CA VAL A 225 10.95 -7.39 11.86
C VAL A 225 10.13 -8.69 11.88
N ARG A 226 9.82 -9.19 13.07
CA ARG A 226 8.90 -10.31 13.24
C ARG A 226 7.47 -9.79 13.29
N LEU A 227 6.63 -10.19 12.33
CA LEU A 227 5.27 -9.72 12.16
C LEU A 227 4.28 -10.78 12.63
N ASN A 228 3.40 -10.45 13.58
CA ASN A 228 2.35 -11.36 14.00
C ASN A 228 1.00 -11.00 13.35
N PRO A 229 0.61 -11.65 12.24
CA PRO A 229 -0.62 -11.30 11.50
C PRO A 229 -1.89 -11.83 12.16
N LEU A 230 -1.80 -12.58 13.26
CA LEU A 230 -2.94 -13.11 14.02
C LEU A 230 -3.09 -12.42 15.39
N ARG A 231 -2.35 -11.33 15.64
CA ARG A 231 -2.33 -10.69 16.95
C ARG A 231 -3.63 -9.98 17.30
N ASN A 232 -4.22 -9.30 16.33
CA ASN A 232 -5.36 -8.42 16.52
C ASN A 232 -6.65 -9.16 16.14
N PHE A 233 -7.49 -9.45 17.11
CA PHE A 233 -8.80 -10.06 16.92
C PHE A 233 -9.66 -9.83 18.18
N ASN A 234 -10.96 -9.72 18.01
CA ASN A 234 -11.95 -9.62 19.08
C ASN A 234 -12.62 -10.96 19.36
N ARG A 235 -12.81 -11.75 18.31
CA ARG A 235 -13.45 -13.06 18.39
C ARG A 235 -12.57 -14.11 17.75
N GLY A 236 -12.47 -15.28 18.35
CA GLY A 236 -11.71 -16.41 17.80
C GLY A 236 -12.12 -16.78 16.37
N THR A 237 -13.39 -16.59 16.02
CA THR A 237 -13.93 -16.84 14.68
C THR A 237 -13.26 -15.97 13.59
N GLU A 238 -12.77 -14.78 13.93
CA GLU A 238 -12.08 -13.90 12.99
C GLU A 238 -10.77 -14.52 12.50
N ILE A 239 -10.02 -15.18 13.40
CA ILE A 239 -8.75 -15.86 13.03
C ILE A 239 -9.04 -17.01 12.06
N ALA A 240 -10.05 -17.82 12.36
CA ALA A 240 -10.43 -18.94 11.51
C ALA A 240 -10.84 -18.45 10.10
N SER A 241 -11.65 -17.40 10.03
CA SER A 241 -12.06 -16.78 8.76
C SER A 241 -10.89 -16.19 7.99
N ARG A 242 -9.97 -15.52 8.68
CA ARG A 242 -8.75 -14.91 8.09
C ARG A 242 -7.87 -15.93 7.39
N ILE A 243 -7.67 -17.09 8.03
CA ILE A 243 -6.85 -18.17 7.46
C ILE A 243 -7.62 -18.91 6.36
N ALA A 244 -8.91 -19.17 6.55
CA ALA A 244 -9.74 -19.83 5.54
C ALA A 244 -9.87 -18.99 4.26
N ALA A 245 -9.76 -17.66 4.36
CA ALA A 245 -9.74 -16.77 3.19
C ALA A 245 -8.52 -16.96 2.28
N LEU A 246 -7.44 -17.59 2.76
CA LEU A 246 -6.26 -17.92 1.96
C LEU A 246 -6.49 -19.11 1.01
N ILE A 247 -7.54 -19.90 1.22
CA ILE A 247 -7.87 -21.04 0.36
C ILE A 247 -8.51 -20.49 -0.92
N PRO A 248 -7.91 -20.71 -2.10
CA PRO A 248 -8.54 -20.34 -3.36
C PRO A 248 -9.88 -21.09 -3.49
N SER A 249 -10.94 -20.39 -3.83
CA SER A 249 -12.27 -20.97 -4.06
C SER A 249 -12.87 -20.33 -5.31
N GLU A 250 -13.15 -21.13 -6.31
CA GLU A 250 -13.78 -20.68 -7.56
C GLU A 250 -15.30 -20.51 -7.40
N THR A 251 -15.89 -21.16 -6.40
CA THR A 251 -17.34 -21.13 -6.13
C THR A 251 -17.59 -20.75 -4.68
N GLY A 252 -18.57 -19.90 -4.42
CA GLY A 252 -18.88 -19.38 -3.08
C GLY A 252 -19.26 -20.43 -2.02
N ALA A 253 -19.51 -21.69 -2.40
CA ALA A 253 -19.86 -22.80 -1.52
C ALA A 253 -18.85 -23.94 -1.69
N ASP A 254 -17.66 -23.80 -1.13
CA ASP A 254 -16.64 -24.86 -1.09
C ASP A 254 -16.73 -25.63 0.24
N PRO A 255 -17.16 -26.90 0.24
CA PRO A 255 -17.26 -27.71 1.47
C PRO A 255 -15.92 -27.89 2.18
N PHE A 256 -14.81 -27.97 1.45
CA PHE A 256 -13.47 -28.11 2.03
C PHE A 256 -13.04 -26.83 2.76
N LYS A 257 -13.32 -25.66 2.18
CA LYS A 257 -13.08 -24.37 2.82
C LYS A 257 -13.92 -24.21 4.07
N ALA A 258 -15.20 -24.55 4.02
CA ALA A 258 -16.10 -24.47 5.17
C ALA A 258 -15.66 -25.41 6.30
N PHE A 259 -15.29 -26.65 5.99
CA PHE A 259 -14.78 -27.58 6.98
C PHE A 259 -13.44 -27.14 7.56
N GLY A 260 -12.50 -26.67 6.72
CA GLY A 260 -11.23 -26.12 7.16
C GLY A 260 -11.41 -24.94 8.11
N GLN A 261 -12.36 -24.04 7.82
CA GLN A 261 -12.71 -22.92 8.69
C GLN A 261 -13.30 -23.40 10.03
N MET A 262 -14.17 -24.39 10.01
CA MET A 262 -14.73 -24.99 11.23
C MET A 262 -13.63 -25.64 12.10
N ALA A 263 -12.74 -26.43 11.48
CA ALA A 263 -11.64 -27.07 12.19
C ALA A 263 -10.68 -26.02 12.81
N LEU A 264 -10.33 -24.97 12.06
CA LEU A 264 -9.57 -23.85 12.58
C LEU A 264 -10.26 -23.16 13.76
N ASN A 265 -11.56 -22.90 13.64
CA ASN A 265 -12.32 -22.27 14.72
C ASN A 265 -12.29 -23.11 16.00
N ASN A 266 -12.50 -24.42 15.90
CA ASN A 266 -12.49 -25.33 17.05
C ASN A 266 -11.10 -25.36 17.74
N ILE A 267 -10.01 -25.35 16.96
CA ILE A 267 -8.65 -25.26 17.51
C ILE A 267 -8.43 -23.89 18.18
N VAL A 268 -8.83 -22.81 17.54
CA VAL A 268 -8.68 -21.43 18.09
C VAL A 268 -9.44 -21.33 19.41
N GLN A 269 -10.69 -21.79 19.49
CA GLN A 269 -11.47 -21.75 20.73
C GLN A 269 -10.82 -22.61 21.82
N GLY A 270 -10.33 -23.79 21.48
CA GLY A 270 -9.58 -24.64 22.41
C GLY A 270 -8.31 -23.96 22.95
N LEU A 271 -7.57 -23.25 22.09
CA LEU A 271 -6.40 -22.46 22.52
C LEU A 271 -6.79 -21.33 23.47
N LEU A 272 -7.86 -20.60 23.16
CA LEU A 272 -8.35 -19.50 23.99
C LEU A 272 -8.85 -20.00 25.37
N LEU A 273 -9.53 -21.13 25.43
CA LEU A 273 -9.92 -21.79 26.68
C LEU A 273 -8.70 -22.11 27.57
N THR A 274 -7.57 -22.41 26.96
CA THR A 274 -6.31 -22.68 27.68
C THR A 274 -5.45 -21.44 27.88
N SER A 275 -5.99 -20.25 27.67
CA SER A 275 -5.27 -18.95 27.74
C SER A 275 -4.05 -18.89 26.83
N GLN A 276 -3.99 -19.69 25.77
CA GLN A 276 -2.97 -19.67 24.75
C GLN A 276 -3.42 -18.79 23.59
N ARG A 277 -2.51 -17.92 23.10
CA ARG A 277 -2.79 -17.14 21.90
C ARG A 277 -2.53 -17.96 20.66
N PRO A 278 -3.44 -17.95 19.68
CA PRO A 278 -3.25 -18.63 18.41
C PRO A 278 -2.09 -17.98 17.61
N ASP A 279 -1.26 -18.81 16.99
CA ASP A 279 -0.26 -18.46 15.99
C ASP A 279 -0.25 -19.50 14.87
N LEU A 280 0.33 -19.17 13.69
CA LEU A 280 0.29 -20.04 12.52
C LEU A 280 0.95 -21.41 12.77
N LYS A 281 2.07 -21.46 13.51
CA LYS A 281 2.78 -22.72 13.83
C LYS A 281 1.92 -23.60 14.73
N THR A 282 1.30 -23.02 15.74
CA THR A 282 0.45 -23.79 16.67
C THR A 282 -0.81 -24.30 15.98
N LEU A 283 -1.45 -23.48 15.13
CA LEU A 283 -2.61 -23.91 14.36
C LEU A 283 -2.24 -25.04 13.39
N ARG A 284 -1.16 -24.91 12.65
CA ARG A 284 -0.64 -25.99 11.78
C ARG A 284 -0.41 -27.27 12.56
N ARG A 285 0.27 -27.19 13.70
CA ARG A 285 0.59 -28.38 14.52
C ARG A 285 -0.64 -29.16 14.94
N PHE A 286 -1.73 -28.49 15.33
CA PHE A 286 -2.95 -29.18 15.73
C PHE A 286 -3.79 -29.67 14.54
N LEU A 287 -3.73 -28.99 13.40
CA LEU A 287 -4.37 -29.46 12.18
C LEU A 287 -3.68 -30.72 11.61
N GLU A 288 -2.36 -30.73 11.62
CA GLU A 288 -1.56 -31.83 11.09
C GLU A 288 -1.43 -33.01 12.06
N GLY A 289 -1.07 -32.70 13.30
CA GLY A 289 -0.77 -33.69 14.34
C GLY A 289 -1.97 -34.23 15.10
N GLY A 290 -3.13 -33.55 15.01
CA GLY A 290 -4.34 -33.87 15.77
C GLY A 290 -4.50 -33.05 17.04
N PRO A 291 -5.73 -32.91 17.55
CA PRO A 291 -6.08 -32.03 18.67
C PRO A 291 -5.89 -32.66 20.06
N GLU A 292 -5.37 -33.92 20.17
CA GLU A 292 -5.34 -34.71 21.43
C GLU A 292 -4.74 -33.92 22.60
N GLY A 293 -3.60 -33.26 22.39
CA GLY A 293 -2.94 -32.48 23.43
C GLY A 293 -3.72 -31.21 23.81
N LEU A 294 -4.48 -30.67 22.88
CA LEU A 294 -5.32 -29.51 23.14
C LEU A 294 -6.61 -29.93 23.89
N VAL A 295 -7.19 -31.07 23.51
CA VAL A 295 -8.36 -31.67 24.23
C VAL A 295 -8.02 -31.87 25.70
N VAL A 296 -6.90 -32.53 26.00
CA VAL A 296 -6.47 -32.73 27.39
C VAL A 296 -6.38 -31.41 28.15
N LYS A 297 -5.74 -30.43 27.60
CA LYS A 297 -5.56 -29.10 28.23
C LYS A 297 -6.85 -28.33 28.35
N ALA A 298 -7.72 -28.34 27.34
CA ALA A 298 -8.96 -27.57 27.32
C ALA A 298 -10.01 -28.18 28.30
N VAL A 299 -10.14 -29.50 28.33
CA VAL A 299 -11.02 -30.17 29.32
C VAL A 299 -10.51 -29.94 30.74
N THR A 300 -9.18 -29.97 30.94
CA THR A 300 -8.58 -29.65 32.25
C THR A 300 -8.89 -28.21 32.64
N ALA A 301 -8.60 -27.25 31.79
CA ALA A 301 -8.83 -25.83 32.11
C ALA A 301 -10.30 -25.50 32.41
N TRP A 302 -11.24 -26.08 31.64
CA TRP A 302 -12.68 -25.91 31.89
C TRP A 302 -13.13 -26.66 33.12
N GLY A 303 -12.71 -27.94 33.30
CA GLY A 303 -13.08 -28.76 34.42
C GLY A 303 -12.64 -28.19 35.77
N GLU A 304 -11.44 -27.63 35.86
CA GLU A 304 -10.94 -26.96 37.08
C GLU A 304 -11.77 -25.72 37.46
N GLN A 305 -12.37 -25.04 36.49
CA GLN A 305 -13.21 -23.86 36.74
C GLN A 305 -14.62 -24.22 37.23
N VAL A 306 -15.22 -25.28 36.69
CA VAL A 306 -16.66 -25.50 36.84
C VAL A 306 -17.05 -26.78 37.60
N TYR A 307 -16.09 -27.72 37.77
CA TYR A 307 -16.40 -29.01 38.37
C TYR A 307 -15.65 -29.21 39.72
N PRO A 308 -16.39 -29.34 40.86
CA PRO A 308 -15.76 -29.58 42.15
C PRO A 308 -14.96 -30.88 42.18
N ASN A 309 -13.76 -30.85 42.79
CA ASN A 309 -12.84 -31.99 42.90
C ASN A 309 -12.36 -32.60 41.57
N PHE A 310 -12.41 -31.81 40.47
CA PHE A 310 -11.97 -32.22 39.14
C PHE A 310 -10.61 -32.94 39.17
N SER A 311 -9.61 -32.33 39.79
CA SER A 311 -8.24 -32.86 39.85
C SER A 311 -8.08 -34.21 40.53
N VAL A 312 -9.02 -34.59 41.41
CA VAL A 312 -9.02 -35.90 42.10
C VAL A 312 -9.73 -36.95 41.23
N GLU A 313 -10.89 -36.60 40.69
CA GLU A 313 -11.70 -37.55 39.91
C GLU A 313 -11.06 -37.86 38.57
N ILE A 314 -10.49 -36.88 37.88
CA ILE A 314 -9.85 -37.04 36.57
C ILE A 314 -8.63 -37.98 36.64
N LYS A 315 -7.89 -37.98 37.74
CA LYS A 315 -6.76 -38.90 37.94
C LYS A 315 -7.22 -40.36 37.88
N ARG A 316 -8.38 -40.69 38.45
CA ARG A 316 -8.95 -42.02 38.40
C ARG A 316 -9.36 -42.42 36.97
N PHE A 317 -9.92 -41.46 36.20
CA PHE A 317 -10.30 -41.70 34.81
C PHE A 317 -9.08 -41.89 33.89
N THR A 318 -7.99 -41.21 34.14
CA THR A 318 -6.79 -41.23 33.32
C THR A 318 -5.74 -42.25 33.79
N GLU A 319 -5.96 -42.96 34.91
CA GLU A 319 -4.97 -43.88 35.53
C GLU A 319 -4.45 -44.94 34.54
N LYS A 320 -5.29 -45.45 33.65
CA LYS A 320 -4.95 -46.48 32.65
C LYS A 320 -4.58 -45.90 31.28
N ALA A 321 -4.56 -44.56 31.13
CA ALA A 321 -4.33 -43.89 29.86
C ALA A 321 -2.83 -43.62 29.68
N ASN A 322 -2.12 -44.57 29.11
CA ASN A 322 -0.66 -44.53 28.91
C ASN A 322 -0.21 -43.82 27.64
N THR A 323 -1.13 -43.35 26.82
CA THR A 323 -0.82 -42.55 25.60
C THR A 323 -1.69 -41.30 25.57
N LEU A 324 -1.21 -40.25 24.86
CA LEU A 324 -1.91 -38.98 24.74
C LEU A 324 -3.32 -39.14 24.14
N ALA A 325 -3.49 -40.01 23.15
CA ALA A 325 -4.78 -40.30 22.55
C ALA A 325 -5.75 -40.97 23.55
N LYS A 326 -5.25 -41.90 24.40
CA LYS A 326 -6.07 -42.51 25.47
C LYS A 326 -6.41 -41.50 26.56
N GLN A 327 -5.49 -40.57 26.87
CA GLN A 327 -5.78 -39.49 27.82
C GLN A 327 -6.87 -38.55 27.28
N ALA A 328 -6.75 -38.15 26.01
CA ALA A 328 -7.77 -37.34 25.36
C ALA A 328 -9.15 -38.04 25.33
N MET A 329 -9.18 -39.35 25.05
CA MET A 329 -10.42 -40.12 25.08
C MET A 329 -11.01 -40.22 26.53
N ALA A 330 -10.16 -40.40 27.52
CA ALA A 330 -10.64 -40.42 28.93
C ALA A 330 -11.17 -39.03 29.35
N MET A 331 -10.52 -37.94 28.91
CA MET A 331 -11.00 -36.58 29.14
C MET A 331 -12.34 -36.30 28.45
N LEU A 332 -12.51 -36.78 27.22
CA LEU A 332 -13.77 -36.69 26.48
C LEU A 332 -14.88 -37.38 27.19
N LEU A 333 -14.68 -38.65 27.61
CA LEU A 333 -15.69 -39.41 28.37
C LEU A 333 -16.03 -38.72 29.69
N PHE A 334 -15.02 -38.25 30.43
CA PHE A 334 -15.23 -37.52 31.67
C PHE A 334 -16.05 -36.23 31.45
N TYR A 335 -15.77 -35.50 30.35
CA TYR A 335 -16.53 -34.31 30.02
C TYR A 335 -18.01 -34.63 29.82
N TYR A 336 -18.32 -35.59 28.96
CA TYR A 336 -19.73 -35.95 28.68
C TYR A 336 -20.48 -36.55 29.88
N GLU A 337 -19.80 -37.39 30.69
CA GLU A 337 -20.42 -38.04 31.82
C GLU A 337 -20.58 -37.14 33.05
N ARG A 338 -19.64 -36.21 33.28
CA ARG A 338 -19.53 -35.48 34.54
C ARG A 338 -19.64 -33.97 34.41
N ILE A 339 -18.99 -33.36 33.39
CA ILE A 339 -18.93 -31.91 33.28
C ILE A 339 -20.13 -31.36 32.51
N GLN A 340 -20.46 -31.92 31.37
CA GLN A 340 -21.53 -31.45 30.48
C GLN A 340 -22.89 -31.31 31.20
N PRO A 341 -23.35 -32.26 32.04
CA PRO A 341 -24.65 -32.13 32.75
C PRO A 341 -24.67 -30.93 33.71
N VAL A 342 -23.52 -30.46 34.17
CA VAL A 342 -23.41 -29.37 35.16
C VAL A 342 -23.12 -28.03 34.46
N ALA A 343 -22.18 -28.01 33.51
CA ALA A 343 -21.70 -26.82 32.83
C ALA A 343 -21.21 -27.15 31.40
N ALA A 344 -22.15 -27.25 30.48
CA ALA A 344 -21.87 -27.45 29.07
C ALA A 344 -21.11 -26.24 28.49
N ASN A 345 -20.19 -26.50 27.56
CA ASN A 345 -19.44 -25.47 26.85
C ASN A 345 -19.36 -25.81 25.35
N THR A 346 -20.05 -25.03 24.53
CA THR A 346 -20.17 -25.23 23.07
C THR A 346 -18.86 -25.17 22.34
N ASP A 347 -17.93 -24.32 22.76
CA ASP A 347 -16.60 -24.18 22.12
C ASP A 347 -15.76 -25.43 22.42
N LEU A 348 -15.81 -25.94 23.63
CA LEU A 348 -15.15 -27.19 24.00
C LEU A 348 -15.77 -28.40 23.28
N GLU A 349 -17.10 -28.45 23.17
CA GLU A 349 -17.79 -29.51 22.42
C GLU A 349 -17.42 -29.54 20.94
N GLY A 350 -17.22 -28.36 20.32
CA GLY A 350 -16.70 -28.27 18.97
C GLY A 350 -15.31 -28.91 18.83
N LEU A 351 -14.41 -28.69 19.79
CA LEU A 351 -13.07 -29.29 19.81
C LEU A 351 -13.15 -30.81 20.04
N LEU A 352 -14.02 -31.26 20.93
CA LEU A 352 -14.25 -32.68 21.21
C LEU A 352 -14.84 -33.41 20.00
N SER A 353 -15.82 -32.83 19.33
CA SER A 353 -16.38 -33.35 18.08
C SER A 353 -15.33 -33.49 16.98
N MET A 354 -14.43 -32.51 16.87
CA MET A 354 -13.31 -32.58 15.95
C MET A 354 -12.35 -33.75 16.29
N PHE A 355 -12.12 -34.01 17.57
CA PHE A 355 -11.29 -35.14 18.03
C PHE A 355 -11.93 -36.51 17.74
N GLU A 356 -13.26 -36.62 17.84
CA GLU A 356 -14.02 -37.83 17.53
C GLU A 356 -14.08 -38.14 16.03
N HIS A 357 -13.77 -37.16 15.17
CA HIS A 357 -13.88 -37.34 13.73
C HIS A 357 -12.87 -38.37 13.21
N ASP A 358 -13.28 -39.17 12.24
CA ASP A 358 -12.35 -40.09 11.55
C ASP A 358 -11.16 -39.37 10.99
N ARG A 359 -9.94 -39.79 11.36
CA ARG A 359 -8.71 -39.09 11.07
C ARG A 359 -8.37 -39.07 9.57
N THR A 360 -8.76 -40.12 8.84
CA THR A 360 -8.54 -40.22 7.40
C THR A 360 -9.44 -39.27 6.65
N HIS A 361 -10.70 -39.18 7.06
CA HIS A 361 -11.66 -38.25 6.48
C HIS A 361 -11.28 -36.80 6.82
N TYR A 362 -10.94 -36.54 8.09
CA TYR A 362 -10.47 -35.23 8.53
C TYR A 362 -9.28 -34.72 7.72
N SER A 363 -8.23 -35.55 7.52
CA SER A 363 -7.03 -35.17 6.74
C SER A 363 -7.35 -34.77 5.31
N LYS A 364 -8.34 -35.43 4.68
CA LYS A 364 -8.80 -35.07 3.33
C LYS A 364 -9.51 -33.71 3.32
N MET A 365 -10.27 -33.41 4.34
CA MET A 365 -11.06 -32.19 4.44
C MET A 365 -10.18 -30.95 4.71
N VAL A 366 -9.07 -31.10 5.43
CA VAL A 366 -8.11 -29.98 5.66
C VAL A 366 -6.98 -29.92 4.65
N ALA A 367 -6.95 -30.83 3.67
CA ALA A 367 -5.87 -30.95 2.70
C ALA A 367 -5.62 -29.67 1.88
N SER A 368 -6.66 -28.89 1.59
CA SER A 368 -6.54 -27.63 0.85
C SER A 368 -5.87 -26.51 1.66
N LEU A 369 -5.95 -26.58 2.99
CA LEU A 369 -5.41 -25.57 3.91
C LEU A 369 -3.92 -25.84 4.23
N MET A 370 -3.53 -27.11 4.29
CA MET A 370 -2.20 -27.52 4.74
C MET A 370 -1.04 -26.95 3.90
N PRO A 371 -1.10 -26.91 2.55
CA PRO A 371 -0.01 -26.32 1.76
C PRO A 371 0.29 -24.87 2.12
N VAL A 372 -0.73 -24.05 2.28
CA VAL A 372 -0.59 -22.63 2.64
C VAL A 372 0.03 -22.49 4.03
N LEU A 373 -0.48 -23.22 5.02
CA LEU A 373 0.08 -23.18 6.37
C LEU A 373 1.51 -23.71 6.42
N ASN A 374 1.83 -24.75 5.65
CA ASN A 374 3.18 -25.28 5.57
C ASN A 374 4.16 -24.25 5.03
N MET A 375 3.81 -23.53 3.96
CA MET A 375 4.64 -22.47 3.42
C MET A 375 4.86 -21.33 4.42
N LEU A 376 3.78 -20.82 5.04
CA LEU A 376 3.85 -19.70 5.99
C LEU A 376 4.56 -20.03 7.32
N THR A 377 4.73 -21.32 7.63
CA THR A 377 5.37 -21.79 8.87
C THR A 377 6.68 -22.52 8.64
N SER A 378 7.16 -22.59 7.40
CA SER A 378 8.42 -23.22 7.04
C SER A 378 9.63 -22.46 7.60
N SER A 379 10.75 -23.15 7.74
CA SER A 379 12.05 -22.72 8.26
C SER A 379 12.18 -21.24 8.69
N GLU A 380 12.37 -20.33 7.77
CA GLU A 380 12.67 -18.91 8.05
C GLU A 380 11.42 -18.04 8.21
N LEU A 381 10.34 -18.36 7.49
CA LEU A 381 9.07 -17.64 7.61
C LEU A 381 8.36 -17.92 8.93
N GLY A 382 8.49 -19.14 9.43
CA GLY A 382 7.83 -19.52 10.67
C GLY A 382 8.16 -18.60 11.85
N PRO A 383 9.44 -18.33 12.17
CA PRO A 383 9.84 -17.37 13.20
C PRO A 383 9.39 -15.94 12.90
N LEU A 384 9.36 -15.54 11.62
CA LEU A 384 8.95 -14.20 11.22
C LEU A 384 7.45 -13.96 11.43
N LEU A 385 6.59 -14.95 11.09
CA LEU A 385 5.13 -14.82 11.11
C LEU A 385 4.47 -15.43 12.35
N SER A 386 5.21 -16.17 13.16
CA SER A 386 4.76 -16.74 14.43
C SER A 386 5.80 -16.43 15.52
N PRO A 387 6.03 -15.16 15.87
CA PRO A 387 7.07 -14.77 16.80
C PRO A 387 6.74 -15.21 18.24
N ILE A 388 7.75 -15.71 18.95
CA ILE A 388 7.67 -16.00 20.38
C ILE A 388 8.07 -14.72 21.15
N ALA A 389 7.23 -14.30 22.08
CA ALA A 389 7.38 -13.01 22.76
C ALA A 389 8.68 -12.87 23.58
N ASN A 390 9.18 -13.94 24.16
CA ASN A 390 10.37 -13.96 25.03
C ASN A 390 11.44 -14.90 24.46
N ASP A 391 11.64 -14.86 23.14
CA ASP A 391 12.69 -15.63 22.50
C ASP A 391 14.05 -15.01 22.82
N VAL A 392 14.87 -15.74 23.55
CA VAL A 392 16.22 -15.30 23.95
C VAL A 392 17.18 -15.32 22.77
N ASP A 393 16.92 -16.18 21.79
CA ASP A 393 17.78 -16.40 20.63
C ASP A 393 17.48 -15.41 19.48
N ASP A 394 16.35 -14.70 19.54
CA ASP A 394 15.94 -13.77 18.50
C ASP A 394 15.51 -12.42 19.06
N SER A 395 16.41 -11.46 18.99
CA SER A 395 16.21 -10.08 19.49
C SER A 395 15.49 -9.14 18.51
N ARG A 396 15.13 -9.60 17.31
CA ARG A 396 14.45 -8.76 16.30
C ARG A 396 13.11 -8.26 16.83
N LEU A 397 12.78 -7.03 16.46
CA LEU A 397 11.53 -6.37 16.89
C LEU A 397 10.31 -7.22 16.49
N ILE A 398 9.39 -7.41 17.42
CA ILE A 398 8.07 -8.00 17.15
C ILE A 398 7.07 -6.88 16.97
N THR A 399 6.36 -6.87 15.87
CA THR A 399 5.30 -5.90 15.59
C THR A 399 4.03 -6.59 15.08
N ASP A 400 2.97 -5.82 15.00
CA ASP A 400 1.65 -6.17 14.45
C ASP A 400 0.95 -4.89 13.97
N SER A 401 -0.15 -5.01 13.25
CA SER A 401 -0.86 -3.84 12.69
C SER A 401 -1.29 -2.84 13.76
N GLY A 402 -1.71 -3.31 14.93
CA GLY A 402 -2.10 -2.44 16.06
C GLY A 402 -0.92 -1.62 16.57
N ARG A 403 0.26 -2.23 16.75
CA ARG A 403 1.49 -1.54 17.17
C ARG A 403 1.98 -0.55 16.12
N ILE A 404 1.97 -0.94 14.83
CA ILE A 404 2.34 -0.06 13.73
C ILE A 404 1.51 1.21 13.78
N ILE A 405 0.20 1.08 13.90
CA ILE A 405 -0.73 2.20 13.92
C ILE A 405 -0.57 3.05 15.19
N ASN A 406 -0.56 2.43 16.36
CA ASN A 406 -0.51 3.15 17.64
C ASN A 406 0.79 3.93 17.85
N ASN A 407 1.90 3.40 17.34
CA ASN A 407 3.22 4.04 17.43
C ASN A 407 3.54 4.94 16.23
N ALA A 408 2.58 5.20 15.32
CA ALA A 408 2.80 5.92 14.06
C ALA A 408 4.00 5.39 13.27
N GLN A 409 4.21 4.09 13.26
CA GLN A 409 5.32 3.49 12.53
C GLN A 409 5.10 3.62 11.02
N VAL A 410 6.20 3.56 10.29
CA VAL A 410 6.25 3.50 8.84
C VAL A 410 6.70 2.09 8.47
N ALA A 411 5.73 1.25 8.14
CA ALA A 411 5.98 -0.16 7.83
C ALA A 411 6.12 -0.35 6.33
N TYR A 412 7.29 -0.77 5.87
CA TYR A 412 7.49 -1.27 4.53
C TYR A 412 7.43 -2.80 4.55
N ILE A 413 6.44 -3.34 3.84
CA ILE A 413 6.13 -4.77 3.75
C ILE A 413 6.36 -5.21 2.31
N GLY A 414 7.56 -5.71 2.02
CA GLY A 414 7.85 -6.39 0.77
C GLY A 414 7.29 -7.81 0.81
N LEU A 415 6.59 -8.25 -0.24
CA LEU A 415 5.96 -9.57 -0.26
C LEU A 415 6.75 -10.63 -1.04
N ASP A 416 7.74 -10.19 -1.83
CA ASP A 416 8.57 -11.07 -2.69
C ASP A 416 7.75 -11.96 -3.66
N SER A 417 6.66 -11.41 -4.18
CA SER A 417 5.75 -12.16 -5.07
C SER A 417 6.39 -12.62 -6.38
N LEU A 418 7.53 -12.02 -6.77
CA LEU A 418 8.29 -12.45 -7.94
C LEU A 418 9.00 -13.80 -7.72
N THR A 419 9.40 -14.08 -6.48
CA THR A 419 10.03 -15.35 -6.08
C THR A 419 8.97 -16.40 -5.76
N ASP A 420 7.96 -16.04 -4.95
CA ASP A 420 6.84 -16.91 -4.58
C ASP A 420 5.53 -16.11 -4.47
N ALA A 421 4.76 -16.08 -5.55
CA ALA A 421 3.51 -15.36 -5.63
C ALA A 421 2.45 -15.86 -4.62
N MET A 422 2.46 -17.15 -4.30
CA MET A 422 1.49 -17.74 -3.38
C MET A 422 1.77 -17.30 -1.93
N VAL A 423 3.02 -17.34 -1.52
CA VAL A 423 3.45 -16.86 -0.20
C VAL A 423 3.21 -15.35 -0.08
N GLY A 424 3.60 -14.57 -1.09
CA GLY A 424 3.40 -13.12 -1.10
C GLY A 424 1.92 -12.74 -0.97
N SER A 425 1.05 -13.35 -1.77
CA SER A 425 -0.41 -13.13 -1.70
C SER A 425 -0.98 -13.55 -0.34
N ALA A 426 -0.55 -14.66 0.23
CA ALA A 426 -1.01 -15.12 1.54
C ALA A 426 -0.61 -14.15 2.66
N ILE A 427 0.63 -13.68 2.69
CA ILE A 427 1.11 -12.68 3.68
C ILE A 427 0.32 -11.38 3.53
N GLY A 428 0.18 -10.87 2.31
CA GLY A 428 -0.60 -9.65 2.02
C GLY A 428 -2.05 -9.77 2.48
N SER A 429 -2.70 -10.89 2.21
CA SER A 429 -4.07 -11.19 2.62
C SER A 429 -4.23 -11.26 4.14
N LEU A 430 -3.31 -11.91 4.84
CA LEU A 430 -3.31 -11.98 6.31
C LEU A 430 -3.15 -10.59 6.92
N LEU A 431 -2.23 -9.80 6.40
CA LEU A 431 -1.97 -8.45 6.87
C LEU A 431 -3.18 -7.53 6.67
N LEU A 432 -3.79 -7.55 5.49
CA LEU A 432 -4.99 -6.76 5.20
C LEU A 432 -6.18 -7.17 6.09
N SER A 433 -6.30 -8.46 6.40
CA SER A 433 -7.31 -8.95 7.34
C SER A 433 -7.03 -8.50 8.77
N ASP A 434 -5.77 -8.48 9.20
CA ASP A 434 -5.36 -7.98 10.51
C ASP A 434 -5.62 -6.46 10.63
N LEU A 435 -5.30 -5.69 9.58
CA LEU A 435 -5.63 -4.26 9.49
C LEU A 435 -7.13 -3.99 9.58
N THR A 436 -7.95 -4.84 8.94
CA THR A 436 -9.41 -4.74 8.99
C THR A 436 -9.93 -4.93 10.41
N ALA A 437 -9.38 -5.88 11.17
CA ALA A 437 -9.74 -6.10 12.57
C ALA A 437 -9.37 -4.87 13.43
N VAL A 438 -8.15 -4.33 13.27
CA VAL A 438 -7.70 -3.12 13.98
C VAL A 438 -8.58 -1.91 13.63
N ALA A 439 -8.98 -1.75 12.37
CA ALA A 439 -9.90 -0.68 11.97
C ALA A 439 -11.27 -0.83 12.64
N GLY A 440 -11.79 -2.07 12.73
CA GLY A 440 -13.02 -2.38 13.45
C GLY A 440 -12.94 -2.02 14.94
N ASP A 441 -11.83 -2.34 15.59
CA ASP A 441 -11.59 -2.00 17.00
C ASP A 441 -11.57 -0.50 17.23
N ARG A 442 -10.84 0.21 16.39
CA ARG A 442 -10.77 1.69 16.47
C ARG A 442 -12.14 2.33 16.32
N TYR A 443 -12.95 1.82 15.40
CA TYR A 443 -14.31 2.28 15.18
C TYR A 443 -15.21 2.02 16.40
N ASN A 444 -15.16 0.79 16.95
CA ASN A 444 -16.05 0.36 18.03
C ASN A 444 -15.68 0.97 19.39
N TYR A 445 -14.40 1.15 19.67
CA TYR A 445 -13.92 1.56 21.00
C TYR A 445 -13.44 3.01 21.08
N GLY A 446 -13.51 3.78 19.98
CA GLY A 446 -13.25 5.22 19.99
C GLY A 446 -11.82 5.60 20.39
N VAL A 447 -10.83 4.75 20.09
CA VAL A 447 -9.42 5.02 20.41
C VAL A 447 -8.89 6.17 19.54
N GLU A 448 -7.92 6.92 20.06
CA GLU A 448 -7.27 8.09 19.44
C GLU A 448 -7.19 8.03 17.90
N ASN A 449 -7.78 9.05 17.24
CA ASN A 449 -7.98 9.10 15.80
C ASN A 449 -6.72 9.56 15.05
N ARG A 450 -5.61 8.80 15.18
CA ARG A 450 -4.42 9.05 14.35
C ARG A 450 -4.70 8.60 12.93
N PRO A 451 -4.39 9.46 11.91
CA PRO A 451 -4.52 9.07 10.52
C PRO A 451 -3.64 7.86 10.19
N VAL A 452 -4.19 6.93 9.43
CA VAL A 452 -3.51 5.73 8.94
C VAL A 452 -3.57 5.74 7.42
N ASN A 453 -2.40 5.69 6.79
CA ASN A 453 -2.29 5.63 5.34
C ASN A 453 -1.79 4.25 4.94
N ILE A 454 -2.56 3.57 4.11
CA ILE A 454 -2.19 2.26 3.55
C ILE A 454 -1.94 2.46 2.06
N PHE A 455 -0.71 2.20 1.65
CA PHE A 455 -0.26 2.28 0.27
C PHE A 455 -0.02 0.88 -0.26
N ILE A 456 -0.72 0.50 -1.32
CA ILE A 456 -0.58 -0.83 -1.92
C ILE A 456 -0.16 -0.66 -3.37
N ASP A 457 1.04 -1.09 -3.70
CA ASP A 457 1.48 -1.20 -5.09
C ASP A 457 0.95 -2.51 -5.69
N GLU A 458 0.66 -2.53 -6.99
CA GLU A 458 0.10 -3.68 -7.70
C GLU A 458 -1.07 -4.33 -6.93
N ALA A 459 -2.04 -3.51 -6.50
CA ALA A 459 -3.14 -3.93 -5.60
C ALA A 459 -3.88 -5.21 -6.04
N ALA A 460 -3.92 -5.48 -7.35
CA ALA A 460 -4.53 -6.69 -7.91
C ALA A 460 -3.94 -8.01 -7.36
N GLU A 461 -2.68 -8.00 -6.89
CA GLU A 461 -2.03 -9.21 -6.35
C GLU A 461 -2.46 -9.56 -4.92
N VAL A 462 -3.03 -8.59 -4.19
CA VAL A 462 -3.37 -8.75 -2.76
C VAL A 462 -4.85 -8.49 -2.45
N VAL A 463 -5.66 -8.13 -3.45
CA VAL A 463 -7.11 -7.88 -3.27
C VAL A 463 -7.81 -9.16 -2.86
N ASN A 464 -8.51 -9.08 -1.73
CA ASN A 464 -9.34 -10.16 -1.18
C ASN A 464 -10.59 -9.57 -0.50
N ASP A 465 -11.51 -10.43 -0.04
CA ASP A 465 -12.74 -9.99 0.65
C ASP A 465 -12.47 -9.09 1.86
N PRO A 466 -11.52 -9.38 2.78
CA PRO A 466 -11.17 -8.48 3.86
C PRO A 466 -10.70 -7.10 3.39
N PHE A 467 -9.93 -7.02 2.32
CA PHE A 467 -9.51 -5.74 1.76
C PHE A 467 -10.69 -4.94 1.20
N ILE A 468 -11.60 -5.61 0.47
CA ILE A 468 -12.82 -4.97 -0.03
C ILE A 468 -13.68 -4.45 1.14
N GLN A 469 -13.77 -5.21 2.24
CA GLN A 469 -14.47 -4.75 3.44
C GLN A 469 -13.78 -3.56 4.09
N LEU A 470 -12.45 -3.52 4.11
CA LEU A 470 -11.67 -2.40 4.61
C LEU A 470 -11.94 -1.12 3.80
N LEU A 471 -11.99 -1.22 2.46
CA LEU A 471 -12.34 -0.11 1.58
C LEU A 471 -13.79 0.37 1.82
N ASN A 472 -14.73 -0.55 1.96
CA ASN A 472 -16.15 -0.20 2.11
C ASN A 472 -16.48 0.40 3.49
N LYS A 473 -15.82 -0.06 4.54
CA LYS A 473 -16.15 0.25 5.96
C LYS A 473 -15.14 1.19 6.62
N GLY A 474 -13.92 1.29 6.12
CA GLY A 474 -12.87 2.13 6.68
C GLY A 474 -13.18 3.64 6.63
N ARG A 475 -14.18 4.04 5.85
CA ARG A 475 -14.67 5.42 5.75
C ARG A 475 -15.69 5.83 6.83
N GLY A 476 -16.12 4.92 7.69
CA GLY A 476 -17.28 5.12 8.59
C GLY A 476 -17.12 6.19 9.66
N ASP A 477 -15.90 6.68 9.91
CA ASP A 477 -15.67 7.82 10.78
C ASP A 477 -14.71 8.80 10.10
N ARG A 478 -15.15 10.02 9.80
CA ARG A 478 -14.43 11.07 9.05
C ARG A 478 -13.06 11.45 9.63
N LYS A 479 -12.63 10.82 10.71
CA LYS A 479 -11.43 11.18 11.46
C LYS A 479 -10.33 10.12 11.51
N SER A 480 -10.52 8.87 11.04
CA SER A 480 -9.64 7.80 11.51
C SER A 480 -8.86 6.99 10.49
N THR A 481 -9.26 6.87 9.22
CA THR A 481 -8.54 5.95 8.32
C THR A 481 -8.46 6.52 6.91
N ARG A 482 -7.23 6.73 6.43
CA ARG A 482 -6.94 7.05 5.03
C ARG A 482 -6.38 5.82 4.36
N LEU A 483 -7.06 5.37 3.31
CA LEU A 483 -6.66 4.24 2.50
C LEU A 483 -6.32 4.75 1.12
N ASN A 484 -5.09 4.53 0.70
CA ASN A 484 -4.63 4.79 -0.67
C ASN A 484 -4.23 3.45 -1.29
N SER A 485 -4.75 3.17 -2.46
CA SER A 485 -4.46 1.95 -3.22
C SER A 485 -3.89 2.25 -4.61
#